data_bc036d6d81c88fd0d3d156a42c1899eb
#
_entry.id   bc036d6d81c88fd0d3d156a42c1899eb
#
_cell.length_a   1.000
_cell.length_b   1.000
_cell.length_c   1.000
_cell.angle_alpha   90.00
_cell.angle_beta   90.00
_cell.angle_gamma   90.00
#
_symmetry.space_group_name_H-M   'P 1'
#
loop_
_entity.id
_entity.type
_entity.pdbx_description
1 polymer ?
#
loop_
_entity_poly.entity_id
_entity_poly.type
_entity_poly.pdbx_seq_one_letter_code
_entity_poly.pdbx_strand_id
1 'polypeptide(L)'
;MKPTFHTLCVALTLVLTALAVSCAKPPVEEMNNATEAVTRAENDSNAVTYAGGSITRAKDALARMNSEAASKRYDSARSYAAEAIAAAERAINDGRAGAERARSDAANFIADLKPHLAETEQGVNAARAAKLPLDFDSVDNDLNDARNNIAQAETAYAGNRYGDALDRGRAARISLNSINQRLSTATLAVTRRK
;
A
#
# COMPACT_ATOMS: atom_id res chain seq x y z
N MET A 1 -57.37 -56.03 6.99
CA MET A 1 -56.00 -56.38 6.57
C MET A 1 -55.65 -55.59 5.31
N LYS A 2 -54.77 -54.59 5.42
CA LYS A 2 -53.86 -54.07 4.35
C LYS A 2 -52.97 -52.94 4.89
N PRO A 3 -51.96 -53.26 5.72
CA PRO A 3 -50.99 -52.25 6.10
C PRO A 3 -49.74 -52.23 5.19
N THR A 4 -49.63 -53.16 4.22
CA THR A 4 -48.37 -53.35 3.49
C THR A 4 -48.12 -52.35 2.35
N PHE A 5 -49.17 -51.75 1.84
CA PHE A 5 -48.99 -50.80 0.72
C PHE A 5 -48.48 -49.45 1.15
N HIS A 6 -48.92 -48.97 2.31
CA HIS A 6 -48.46 -47.67 2.85
C HIS A 6 -47.01 -47.72 3.34
N THR A 7 -46.59 -48.81 3.96
CA THR A 7 -45.19 -48.99 4.38
C THR A 7 -44.24 -49.14 3.20
N LEU A 8 -44.67 -49.75 2.11
CA LEU A 8 -43.87 -49.87 0.88
C LEU A 8 -43.69 -48.48 0.18
N CYS A 9 -44.75 -47.68 0.12
CA CYS A 9 -44.67 -46.33 -0.45
C CYS A 9 -43.80 -45.39 0.38
N VAL A 10 -43.88 -45.43 1.73
CA VAL A 10 -43.04 -44.61 2.61
C VAL A 10 -41.57 -45.01 2.53
N ALA A 11 -41.28 -46.34 2.43
CA ALA A 11 -39.91 -46.82 2.26
C ALA A 11 -39.34 -46.41 0.88
N LEU A 12 -40.14 -46.47 -0.19
CA LEU A 12 -39.72 -46.09 -1.54
C LEU A 12 -39.48 -44.56 -1.66
N THR A 13 -40.31 -43.73 -0.99
CA THR A 13 -40.10 -42.27 -0.96
C THR A 13 -38.86 -41.90 -0.16
N LEU A 14 -38.56 -42.61 0.94
CA LEU A 14 -37.35 -42.36 1.75
C LEU A 14 -36.06 -42.74 0.99
N VAL A 15 -36.09 -43.82 0.19
CA VAL A 15 -34.97 -44.22 -0.67
C VAL A 15 -34.77 -43.28 -1.86
N LEU A 16 -35.87 -42.75 -2.45
CA LEU A 16 -35.75 -41.78 -3.53
C LEU A 16 -35.21 -40.45 -3.11
N THR A 17 -35.49 -39.99 -1.85
CA THR A 17 -34.91 -38.75 -1.31
C THR A 17 -33.44 -38.91 -0.95
N ALA A 18 -32.99 -40.11 -0.61
CA ALA A 18 -31.56 -40.36 -0.33
C ALA A 18 -30.68 -40.37 -1.58
N LEU A 19 -31.24 -40.59 -2.79
CA LEU A 19 -30.52 -40.60 -4.06
C LEU A 19 -30.37 -39.18 -4.68
N ALA A 20 -31.05 -38.18 -4.15
CA ALA A 20 -30.92 -36.79 -4.59
C ALA A 20 -29.69 -36.05 -3.98
N VAL A 21 -28.81 -36.75 -3.27
CA VAL A 21 -27.47 -36.17 -2.95
C VAL A 21 -26.69 -36.17 -4.25
N SER A 22 -26.94 -35.15 -5.06
CA SER A 22 -26.14 -34.82 -6.24
C SER A 22 -24.66 -34.92 -5.85
N CYS A 23 -23.94 -35.83 -6.49
CA CYS A 23 -22.47 -35.85 -6.42
C CYS A 23 -21.96 -34.57 -7.06
N ALA A 24 -22.02 -33.45 -6.32
CA ALA A 24 -21.42 -32.21 -6.74
C ALA A 24 -19.92 -32.48 -6.94
N LYS A 25 -19.44 -32.28 -8.16
CA LYS A 25 -18.02 -32.47 -8.47
C LYS A 25 -17.23 -31.33 -7.82
N PRO A 26 -16.00 -31.60 -7.32
CA PRO A 26 -15.13 -30.59 -6.84
C PRO A 26 -14.94 -29.48 -7.89
N PRO A 27 -14.98 -28.21 -7.54
CA PRO A 27 -14.81 -27.07 -8.45
C PRO A 27 -13.31 -26.83 -8.73
N VAL A 28 -12.64 -27.80 -9.33
CA VAL A 28 -11.16 -27.79 -9.49
C VAL A 28 -10.69 -26.62 -10.35
N GLU A 29 -11.41 -26.30 -11.41
CA GLU A 29 -11.07 -25.21 -12.31
C GLU A 29 -11.17 -23.85 -11.58
N GLU A 30 -12.28 -23.60 -10.89
CA GLU A 30 -12.49 -22.35 -10.13
C GLU A 30 -11.46 -22.20 -9.00
N MET A 31 -11.10 -23.30 -8.35
CA MET A 31 -10.08 -23.33 -7.30
C MET A 31 -8.68 -23.02 -7.87
N ASN A 32 -8.33 -23.57 -9.02
CA ASN A 32 -7.07 -23.29 -9.69
C ASN A 32 -6.99 -21.83 -10.11
N ASN A 33 -8.06 -21.31 -10.74
CA ASN A 33 -8.14 -19.92 -11.15
C ASN A 33 -7.98 -18.95 -9.94
N ALA A 34 -8.59 -19.30 -8.81
CA ALA A 34 -8.44 -18.51 -7.58
C ALA A 34 -7.00 -18.53 -7.06
N THR A 35 -6.36 -19.72 -7.06
CA THR A 35 -4.97 -19.86 -6.64
C THR A 35 -4.02 -19.04 -7.54
N GLU A 36 -4.21 -19.13 -8.86
CA GLU A 36 -3.42 -18.34 -9.80
C GLU A 36 -3.64 -16.84 -9.65
N ALA A 37 -4.88 -16.39 -9.44
CA ALA A 37 -5.19 -14.98 -9.24
C ALA A 37 -4.51 -14.43 -8.00
N VAL A 38 -4.58 -15.16 -6.87
CA VAL A 38 -3.92 -14.75 -5.61
C VAL A 38 -2.40 -14.74 -5.78
N THR A 39 -1.84 -15.77 -6.44
CA THR A 39 -0.38 -15.82 -6.71
C THR A 39 0.06 -14.64 -7.59
N ARG A 40 -0.72 -14.25 -8.60
CA ARG A 40 -0.40 -13.05 -9.41
C ARG A 40 -0.39 -11.78 -8.57
N ALA A 41 -1.37 -11.61 -7.67
CA ALA A 41 -1.43 -10.44 -6.80
C ALA A 41 -0.27 -10.41 -5.79
N GLU A 42 0.15 -11.57 -5.25
CA GLU A 42 1.30 -11.68 -4.35
C GLU A 42 2.64 -11.38 -5.05
N ASN A 43 2.73 -11.61 -6.34
CA ASN A 43 3.92 -11.33 -7.15
C ASN A 43 3.91 -9.93 -7.80
N ASP A 44 2.80 -9.20 -7.71
CA ASP A 44 2.72 -7.82 -8.20
C ASP A 44 3.32 -6.85 -7.18
N SER A 45 4.44 -6.24 -7.52
CA SER A 45 5.18 -5.35 -6.61
C SER A 45 4.35 -4.14 -6.14
N ASN A 46 3.46 -3.62 -6.99
CA ASN A 46 2.60 -2.50 -6.62
C ASN A 46 1.49 -2.97 -5.66
N ALA A 47 0.90 -4.15 -5.92
CA ALA A 47 -0.10 -4.72 -5.02
C ALA A 47 0.50 -4.98 -3.63
N VAL A 48 1.71 -5.56 -3.56
CA VAL A 48 2.42 -5.80 -2.30
C VAL A 48 2.69 -4.50 -1.55
N THR A 49 3.14 -3.47 -2.25
CA THR A 49 3.54 -2.19 -1.63
C THR A 49 2.34 -1.34 -1.21
N TYR A 50 1.29 -1.29 -2.03
CA TYR A 50 0.21 -0.30 -1.86
C TYR A 50 -1.17 -0.90 -1.56
N ALA A 51 -1.35 -2.22 -1.69
CA ALA A 51 -2.65 -2.88 -1.52
C ALA A 51 -2.61 -4.13 -0.61
N GLY A 52 -1.72 -4.17 0.37
CA GLY A 52 -1.52 -5.31 1.27
C GLY A 52 -2.81 -5.81 1.94
N GLY A 53 -3.73 -4.91 2.29
CA GLY A 53 -5.03 -5.30 2.86
C GLY A 53 -5.91 -6.08 1.89
N SER A 54 -5.87 -5.77 0.59
CA SER A 54 -6.61 -6.51 -0.44
C SER A 54 -5.96 -7.88 -0.71
N ILE A 55 -4.62 -7.98 -0.65
CA ILE A 55 -3.89 -9.25 -0.72
C ILE A 55 -4.28 -10.15 0.46
N THR A 56 -4.30 -9.61 1.69
CA THR A 56 -4.70 -10.38 2.87
C THR A 56 -6.11 -10.97 2.70
N ARG A 57 -7.07 -10.17 2.23
CA ARG A 57 -8.43 -10.67 1.96
C ARG A 57 -8.46 -11.78 0.91
N ALA A 58 -7.66 -11.64 -0.15
CA ALA A 58 -7.56 -12.67 -1.19
C ALA A 58 -7.03 -13.98 -0.62
N LYS A 59 -6.00 -13.93 0.22
CA LYS A 59 -5.44 -15.11 0.91
C LYS A 59 -6.42 -15.74 1.89
N ASP A 60 -7.15 -14.94 2.65
CA ASP A 60 -8.15 -15.42 3.60
C ASP A 60 -9.30 -16.13 2.87
N ALA A 61 -9.77 -15.56 1.75
CA ALA A 61 -10.78 -16.19 0.90
C ALA A 61 -10.26 -17.51 0.29
N LEU A 62 -9.01 -17.55 -0.17
CA LEU A 62 -8.37 -18.76 -0.70
C LEU A 62 -8.26 -19.86 0.39
N ALA A 63 -7.89 -19.49 1.60
CA ALA A 63 -7.83 -20.43 2.73
C ALA A 63 -9.22 -20.99 3.07
N ARG A 64 -10.26 -20.16 3.08
CA ARG A 64 -11.65 -20.60 3.28
C ARG A 64 -12.11 -21.51 2.14
N MET A 65 -11.83 -21.17 0.88
CA MET A 65 -12.12 -22.00 -0.28
C MET A 65 -11.58 -23.42 -0.09
N ASN A 66 -10.31 -23.55 0.29
CA ASN A 66 -9.67 -24.84 0.50
C ASN A 66 -10.33 -25.63 1.67
N SER A 67 -10.67 -24.94 2.77
CA SER A 67 -11.36 -25.55 3.91
C SER A 67 -12.75 -26.07 3.54
N GLU A 68 -13.52 -25.29 2.78
CA GLU A 68 -14.86 -25.68 2.31
C GLU A 68 -14.78 -26.86 1.34
N ALA A 69 -13.82 -26.83 0.41
CA ALA A 69 -13.59 -27.92 -0.53
C ALA A 69 -13.19 -29.23 0.18
N ALA A 70 -12.30 -29.17 1.18
CA ALA A 70 -11.93 -30.31 2.00
C ALA A 70 -13.13 -30.89 2.77
N SER A 71 -14.07 -30.03 3.16
CA SER A 71 -15.34 -30.41 3.82
C SER A 71 -16.43 -30.85 2.82
N LYS A 72 -16.11 -30.95 1.52
CA LYS A 72 -17.04 -31.29 0.41
C LYS A 72 -18.21 -30.29 0.27
N ARG A 73 -18.08 -29.09 0.81
CA ARG A 73 -19.04 -27.98 0.66
C ARG A 73 -18.72 -27.18 -0.60
N TYR A 74 -18.91 -27.81 -1.77
CA TYR A 74 -18.42 -27.31 -3.05
C TYR A 74 -19.03 -25.96 -3.49
N ASP A 75 -20.30 -25.72 -3.14
CA ASP A 75 -20.94 -24.42 -3.46
C ASP A 75 -20.32 -23.27 -2.66
N SER A 76 -20.02 -23.50 -1.38
CA SER A 76 -19.28 -22.56 -0.56
C SER A 76 -17.85 -22.36 -1.09
N ALA A 77 -17.20 -23.46 -1.51
CA ALA A 77 -15.86 -23.39 -2.11
C ALA A 77 -15.85 -22.53 -3.38
N ARG A 78 -16.86 -22.67 -4.28
CA ARG A 78 -17.01 -21.81 -5.47
C ARG A 78 -17.19 -20.33 -5.09
N SER A 79 -18.02 -20.06 -4.09
CA SER A 79 -18.23 -18.69 -3.60
C SER A 79 -16.93 -18.05 -3.11
N TYR A 80 -16.15 -18.78 -2.30
CA TYR A 80 -14.86 -18.27 -1.83
C TYR A 80 -13.80 -18.22 -2.93
N ALA A 81 -13.84 -19.07 -3.94
CA ALA A 81 -13.00 -18.96 -5.13
C ALA A 81 -13.26 -17.64 -5.86
N ALA A 82 -14.52 -17.30 -6.10
CA ALA A 82 -14.91 -16.05 -6.73
C ALA A 82 -14.50 -14.83 -5.87
N GLU A 83 -14.67 -14.93 -4.54
CA GLU A 83 -14.21 -13.87 -3.60
C GLU A 83 -12.69 -13.67 -3.64
N ALA A 84 -11.93 -14.78 -3.67
CA ALA A 84 -10.47 -14.73 -3.76
C ALA A 84 -9.99 -14.08 -5.06
N ILE A 85 -10.60 -14.43 -6.19
CA ILE A 85 -10.30 -13.82 -7.50
C ILE A 85 -10.61 -12.33 -7.46
N ALA A 86 -11.81 -11.93 -7.02
CA ALA A 86 -12.20 -10.54 -6.98
C ALA A 86 -11.31 -9.70 -6.03
N ALA A 87 -10.89 -10.27 -4.90
CA ALA A 87 -9.98 -9.60 -3.97
C ALA A 87 -8.56 -9.47 -4.55
N ALA A 88 -8.07 -10.49 -5.27
CA ALA A 88 -6.77 -10.47 -5.94
C ALA A 88 -6.73 -9.43 -7.08
N GLU A 89 -7.76 -9.37 -7.92
CA GLU A 89 -7.88 -8.37 -8.98
C GLU A 89 -7.96 -6.95 -8.40
N ARG A 90 -8.71 -6.79 -7.31
CA ARG A 90 -8.75 -5.52 -6.58
C ARG A 90 -7.38 -5.14 -6.05
N ALA A 91 -6.60 -6.08 -5.49
CA ALA A 91 -5.26 -5.81 -5.00
C ALA A 91 -4.34 -5.26 -6.11
N ILE A 92 -4.39 -5.85 -7.31
CA ILE A 92 -3.59 -5.38 -8.46
C ILE A 92 -4.03 -3.97 -8.90
N ASN A 93 -5.34 -3.72 -8.96
CA ASN A 93 -5.87 -2.42 -9.37
C ASN A 93 -5.58 -1.32 -8.33
N ASP A 94 -5.81 -1.61 -7.05
CA ASP A 94 -5.51 -0.69 -5.93
C ASP A 94 -4.01 -0.43 -5.83
N GLY A 95 -3.19 -1.47 -6.07
CA GLY A 95 -1.73 -1.37 -6.12
C GLY A 95 -1.27 -0.40 -7.20
N ARG A 96 -1.79 -0.54 -8.42
CA ARG A 96 -1.49 0.37 -9.54
C ARG A 96 -1.90 1.81 -9.23
N ALA A 97 -3.12 1.99 -8.72
CA ALA A 97 -3.62 3.31 -8.33
C ALA A 97 -2.81 3.92 -7.17
N GLY A 98 -2.35 3.09 -6.23
CA GLY A 98 -1.47 3.49 -5.14
C GLY A 98 -0.11 3.95 -5.63
N ALA A 99 0.50 3.21 -6.55
CA ALA A 99 1.79 3.57 -7.16
C ALA A 99 1.71 4.90 -7.93
N GLU A 100 0.64 5.12 -8.69
CA GLU A 100 0.47 6.37 -9.44
C GLU A 100 0.26 7.58 -8.50
N ARG A 101 -0.49 7.41 -7.41
CA ARG A 101 -0.59 8.44 -6.37
C ARG A 101 0.77 8.74 -5.73
N ALA A 102 1.49 7.71 -5.30
CA ALA A 102 2.80 7.86 -4.69
C ALA A 102 3.80 8.56 -5.64
N ARG A 103 3.74 8.25 -6.93
CA ARG A 103 4.52 8.92 -7.98
C ARG A 103 4.21 10.40 -8.05
N SER A 104 2.91 10.75 -8.15
CA SER A 104 2.47 12.15 -8.21
C SER A 104 2.86 12.92 -6.95
N ASP A 105 2.64 12.33 -5.79
CA ASP A 105 2.98 12.94 -4.50
C ASP A 105 4.49 13.20 -4.37
N ALA A 106 5.31 12.22 -4.77
CA ALA A 106 6.76 12.37 -4.74
C ALA A 106 7.25 13.44 -5.73
N ALA A 107 6.69 13.48 -6.94
CA ALA A 107 7.04 14.51 -7.94
C ALA A 107 6.74 15.91 -7.44
N ASN A 108 5.52 16.13 -6.92
CA ASN A 108 5.10 17.42 -6.40
C ASN A 108 5.95 17.84 -5.20
N PHE A 109 6.22 16.89 -4.29
CA PHE A 109 7.00 17.15 -3.09
C PHE A 109 8.43 17.57 -3.43
N ILE A 110 9.10 16.88 -4.37
CA ILE A 110 10.45 17.25 -4.84
C ILE A 110 10.44 18.61 -5.54
N ALA A 111 9.42 18.89 -6.35
CA ALA A 111 9.27 20.17 -7.03
C ALA A 111 9.16 21.34 -6.04
N ASP A 112 8.45 21.16 -4.92
CA ASP A 112 8.30 22.15 -3.86
C ASP A 112 9.59 22.38 -3.06
N LEU A 113 10.46 21.37 -2.95
CA LEU A 113 11.71 21.48 -2.20
C LEU A 113 12.75 22.36 -2.88
N LYS A 114 12.77 22.42 -4.20
CA LYS A 114 13.77 23.22 -4.96
C LYS A 114 13.68 24.73 -4.66
N PRO A 115 12.51 25.39 -4.79
CA PRO A 115 12.38 26.77 -4.41
C PRO A 115 12.64 27.00 -2.91
N HIS A 116 12.18 26.08 -2.04
CA HIS A 116 12.42 26.17 -0.61
C HIS A 116 13.92 26.12 -0.27
N LEU A 117 14.71 25.27 -0.94
CA LEU A 117 16.16 25.24 -0.82
C LEU A 117 16.77 26.58 -1.25
N ALA A 118 16.39 27.10 -2.42
CA ALA A 118 16.91 28.35 -2.95
C ALA A 118 16.61 29.55 -2.04
N GLU A 119 15.40 29.62 -1.50
CA GLU A 119 15.00 30.65 -0.52
C GLU A 119 15.81 30.55 0.77
N THR A 120 16.02 29.33 1.27
CA THR A 120 16.83 29.11 2.47
C THR A 120 18.29 29.50 2.24
N GLU A 121 18.86 29.17 1.07
CA GLU A 121 20.22 29.58 0.68
C GLU A 121 20.37 31.12 0.62
N GLN A 122 19.40 31.81 0.04
CA GLN A 122 19.37 33.28 0.02
C GLN A 122 19.28 33.83 1.43
N GLY A 123 18.46 33.27 2.30
CA GLY A 123 18.34 33.66 3.71
C GLY A 123 19.65 33.47 4.47
N VAL A 124 20.37 32.38 4.28
CA VAL A 124 21.67 32.10 4.88
C VAL A 124 22.71 33.12 4.40
N ASN A 125 22.75 33.42 3.10
CA ASN A 125 23.68 34.41 2.54
C ASN A 125 23.40 35.80 3.06
N ALA A 126 22.14 36.20 3.17
CA ALA A 126 21.74 37.49 3.75
C ALA A 126 22.12 37.59 5.25
N ALA A 127 21.91 36.51 6.01
CA ALA A 127 22.30 36.45 7.42
C ALA A 127 23.82 36.59 7.62
N ARG A 128 24.60 35.96 6.73
CA ARG A 128 26.06 36.03 6.73
C ARG A 128 26.55 37.44 6.41
N ALA A 129 25.97 38.10 5.41
CA ALA A 129 26.26 39.48 5.06
C ALA A 129 25.90 40.46 6.18
N ALA A 130 24.80 40.22 6.87
CA ALA A 130 24.36 40.99 8.03
C ALA A 130 25.12 40.66 9.33
N LYS A 131 26.05 39.70 9.30
CA LYS A 131 26.83 39.21 10.47
C LYS A 131 25.94 38.83 11.64
N LEU A 132 24.84 38.13 11.36
CA LEU A 132 23.94 37.64 12.41
C LEU A 132 24.69 36.65 13.33
N PRO A 133 24.35 36.60 14.64
CA PRO A 133 24.99 35.71 15.60
C PRO A 133 24.50 34.24 15.40
N LEU A 134 25.03 33.58 14.39
CA LEU A 134 24.72 32.21 14.01
C LEU A 134 26.01 31.39 13.90
N ASP A 135 25.91 30.12 14.26
CA ASP A 135 26.91 29.11 13.92
C ASP A 135 26.72 28.71 12.45
N PHE A 136 27.48 29.42 11.58
CA PHE A 136 27.39 29.21 10.13
C PHE A 136 27.96 27.82 9.69
N ASP A 137 28.90 27.25 10.42
CA ASP A 137 29.46 25.94 10.10
C ASP A 137 28.36 24.87 10.28
N SER A 138 27.59 24.93 11.35
CA SER A 138 26.45 24.08 11.57
C SER A 138 25.33 24.30 10.54
N VAL A 139 25.06 25.54 10.16
CA VAL A 139 24.08 25.89 9.13
C VAL A 139 24.50 25.34 7.75
N ASP A 140 25.77 25.45 7.39
CA ASP A 140 26.31 24.96 6.12
C ASP A 140 26.25 23.42 6.05
N ASN A 141 26.52 22.73 7.17
CA ASN A 141 26.36 21.28 7.25
C ASN A 141 24.90 20.86 7.02
N ASP A 142 23.94 21.47 7.72
CA ASP A 142 22.51 21.17 7.53
C ASP A 142 22.04 21.50 6.10
N LEU A 143 22.59 22.56 5.48
CA LEU A 143 22.27 22.92 4.11
C LEU A 143 22.81 21.87 3.11
N ASN A 144 24.01 21.36 3.34
CA ASN A 144 24.59 20.27 2.55
C ASN A 144 23.79 18.97 2.72
N ASP A 145 23.33 18.67 3.93
CA ASP A 145 22.46 17.52 4.20
C ASP A 145 21.12 17.65 3.47
N ALA A 146 20.53 18.85 3.45
CA ALA A 146 19.31 19.13 2.71
C ALA A 146 19.50 18.89 1.20
N ARG A 147 20.59 19.43 0.60
CA ARG A 147 20.93 19.20 -0.82
C ARG A 147 21.12 17.73 -1.14
N ASN A 148 21.87 17.01 -0.30
CA ASN A 148 22.11 15.57 -0.48
C ASN A 148 20.82 14.77 -0.41
N ASN A 149 19.93 15.08 0.53
CA ASN A 149 18.64 14.42 0.66
C ASN A 149 17.72 14.71 -0.55
N ILE A 150 17.73 15.92 -1.10
CA ILE A 150 16.99 16.26 -2.33
C ILE A 150 17.54 15.45 -3.51
N ALA A 151 18.84 15.39 -3.70
CA ALA A 151 19.47 14.61 -4.77
C ALA A 151 19.16 13.10 -4.64
N GLN A 152 19.15 12.57 -3.41
CA GLN A 152 18.76 11.19 -3.15
C GLN A 152 17.26 10.96 -3.40
N ALA A 153 16.40 11.93 -3.10
CA ALA A 153 14.97 11.87 -3.41
C ALA A 153 14.74 11.82 -4.93
N GLU A 154 15.45 12.65 -5.71
CA GLU A 154 15.39 12.63 -7.18
C GLU A 154 15.87 11.28 -7.76
N THR A 155 16.96 10.74 -7.20
CA THR A 155 17.49 9.43 -7.60
C THR A 155 16.51 8.30 -7.29
N ALA A 156 15.89 8.30 -6.10
CA ALA A 156 14.88 7.33 -5.71
C ALA A 156 13.63 7.43 -6.60
N TYR A 157 13.19 8.66 -6.91
CA TYR A 157 12.07 8.91 -7.82
C TYR A 157 12.34 8.36 -9.22
N ALA A 158 13.51 8.64 -9.78
CA ALA A 158 13.92 8.13 -11.08
C ALA A 158 13.99 6.58 -11.12
N GLY A 159 14.29 5.96 -9.97
CA GLY A 159 14.27 4.51 -9.76
C GLY A 159 12.89 3.93 -9.41
N ASN A 160 11.80 4.69 -9.54
CA ASN A 160 10.43 4.30 -9.18
C ASN A 160 10.24 3.92 -7.69
N ARG A 161 11.14 4.33 -6.82
CA ARG A 161 11.07 4.13 -5.37
C ARG A 161 10.44 5.35 -4.69
N TYR A 162 9.15 5.55 -4.93
CA TYR A 162 8.43 6.76 -4.54
C TYR A 162 8.34 6.94 -3.03
N GLY A 163 8.23 5.85 -2.26
CA GLY A 163 8.28 5.89 -0.79
C GLY A 163 9.62 6.44 -0.29
N ASP A 164 10.74 5.89 -0.79
CA ASP A 164 12.08 6.36 -0.44
C ASP A 164 12.28 7.84 -0.84
N ALA A 165 11.76 8.23 -2.02
CA ALA A 165 11.83 9.61 -2.49
C ALA A 165 11.12 10.57 -1.54
N LEU A 166 9.93 10.22 -1.06
CA LEU A 166 9.18 11.00 -0.08
C LEU A 166 9.91 11.08 1.26
N ASP A 167 10.51 9.99 1.74
CA ASP A 167 11.23 9.97 3.02
C ASP A 167 12.49 10.84 2.97
N ARG A 168 13.26 10.77 1.88
CA ARG A 168 14.40 11.66 1.65
C ARG A 168 13.97 13.13 1.53
N GLY A 169 12.89 13.38 0.80
CA GLY A 169 12.33 14.73 0.70
C GLY A 169 11.90 15.29 2.06
N ARG A 170 11.27 14.48 2.91
CA ARG A 170 10.90 14.88 4.28
C ARG A 170 12.12 15.22 5.14
N ALA A 171 13.19 14.42 5.04
CA ALA A 171 14.45 14.71 5.73
C ALA A 171 15.03 16.06 5.28
N ALA A 172 15.06 16.33 3.98
CA ALA A 172 15.49 17.63 3.46
C ALA A 172 14.64 18.78 4.00
N ARG A 173 13.31 18.64 4.01
CA ARG A 173 12.39 19.66 4.53
C ARG A 173 12.65 19.96 6.01
N ILE A 174 12.93 18.94 6.82
CA ILE A 174 13.25 19.10 8.24
C ILE A 174 14.51 19.95 8.40
N SER A 175 15.59 19.66 7.65
CA SER A 175 16.83 20.44 7.68
C SER A 175 16.58 21.89 7.27
N LEU A 176 15.87 22.16 6.17
CA LEU A 176 15.55 23.50 5.69
C LEU A 176 14.71 24.29 6.71
N ASN A 177 13.70 23.67 7.31
CA ASN A 177 12.89 24.30 8.34
C ASN A 177 13.71 24.64 9.60
N SER A 178 14.63 23.74 10.01
CA SER A 178 15.55 24.01 11.14
C SER A 178 16.43 25.22 10.87
N ILE A 179 17.00 25.33 9.67
CA ILE A 179 17.81 26.48 9.26
C ILE A 179 16.96 27.76 9.31
N ASN A 180 15.79 27.76 8.71
CA ASN A 180 14.91 28.94 8.66
C ASN A 180 14.46 29.39 10.06
N GLN A 181 14.23 28.45 10.98
CA GLN A 181 13.93 28.75 12.38
C GLN A 181 15.12 29.45 13.07
N ARG A 182 16.36 28.98 12.86
CA ARG A 182 17.57 29.59 13.40
C ARG A 182 17.79 30.99 12.84
N LEU A 183 17.59 31.18 11.53
CA LEU A 183 17.67 32.50 10.86
C LEU A 183 16.66 33.48 11.47
N SER A 184 15.41 33.07 11.62
CA SER A 184 14.36 33.89 12.24
C SER A 184 14.69 34.27 13.67
N THR A 185 15.17 33.34 14.49
CA THR A 185 15.54 33.58 15.89
C THR A 185 16.71 34.58 15.99
N ALA A 186 17.74 34.44 15.17
CA ALA A 186 18.88 35.32 15.14
C ALA A 186 18.50 36.76 14.72
N THR A 187 17.62 36.87 13.72
CA THR A 187 17.10 38.17 13.26
C THR A 187 16.34 38.90 14.39
N LEU A 188 15.44 38.17 15.08
CA LEU A 188 14.67 38.72 16.21
C LEU A 188 15.58 39.15 17.38
N ALA A 189 16.63 38.38 17.66
CA ALA A 189 17.60 38.71 18.72
C ALA A 189 18.34 40.05 18.47
N VAL A 190 18.68 40.33 17.21
CA VAL A 190 19.32 41.61 16.84
C VAL A 190 18.33 42.78 16.85
N THR A 191 17.09 42.55 16.39
CA THR A 191 16.07 43.62 16.35
C THR A 191 15.66 44.08 17.77
N ARG A 192 15.63 43.17 18.75
CA ARG A 192 15.29 43.49 20.16
C ARG A 192 16.38 44.24 20.89
N ARG A 193 17.61 44.28 20.38
CA ARG A 193 18.75 44.95 20.98
C ARG A 193 18.94 46.38 20.46
N LYS A 194 18.21 46.78 19.46
CA LYS A 194 18.12 48.16 18.92
C LYS A 194 16.97 48.91 19.56
#